data_640bf48fcc565731780240c85416aa99
#
_entry.id   640bf48fcc565731780240c85416aa99
#
_cell.length_a   1.000
_cell.length_b   1.000
_cell.length_c   1.000
_cell.angle_alpha   90.00
_cell.angle_beta   90.00
_cell.angle_gamma   90.00
#
_symmetry.space_group_name_H-M   'P 1'
#
loop_
_entity.id
_entity.type
_entity.pdbx_description
1 polymer ?
#
loop_
_entity_poly.entity_id
_entity_poly.type
_entity_poly.pdbx_seq_one_letter_code
_entity_poly.pdbx_strand_id
1 'polypeptide(L)'
;MVRSMTGYGRSQDTLNGYSVVVEIKSVNHRFFEYSSRIPRGYGFLDDKMKLYLQQRISRGKVDVFVQIHAVETAGSEVVVDHGLAEGYLNALKALSERYDLRDDVSATVLSRYPDVLTVRQAEVDEDLVWSAVQPVLNVALTRFVEMRQIEGARMREDVLSRAATIRDAVAVVEKQSPETVRAHMEKVETRIRELLDGVPVDEARLLNEAAVFADKVAVAEETVRLNSHLDQLEQLLNSDEAVGRKLDFLVQEINRETNTIGSKCSDMSLTRIVVDIKAEIEKIREQIQNIE
;
A
#
# COMPACT_ATOMS: atom_id res chain seq x y z
N MET A 1 2.52 0.87 -16.74
CA MET A 1 2.37 2.18 -16.05
C MET A 1 2.30 1.93 -14.54
N VAL A 2 3.17 2.58 -13.77
CA VAL A 2 3.31 2.42 -12.31
C VAL A 2 2.02 2.81 -11.59
N ARG A 3 1.59 2.03 -10.59
CA ARG A 3 0.41 2.28 -9.75
C ARG A 3 0.80 2.32 -8.28
N SER A 4 0.10 3.12 -7.49
CA SER A 4 0.22 3.06 -6.03
C SER A 4 -0.49 1.83 -5.47
N MET A 5 0.05 1.25 -4.39
CA MET A 5 -0.65 0.20 -3.63
C MET A 5 -1.75 0.77 -2.72
N THR A 6 -1.71 2.06 -2.41
CA THR A 6 -2.76 2.76 -1.68
C THR A 6 -3.81 3.29 -2.63
N GLY A 7 -5.07 3.25 -2.22
CA GLY A 7 -6.17 3.74 -3.04
C GLY A 7 -7.48 3.82 -2.28
N TYR A 8 -8.40 4.62 -2.83
CA TYR A 8 -9.75 4.79 -2.35
C TYR A 8 -10.72 4.96 -3.50
N GLY A 9 -11.83 4.26 -3.43
CA GLY A 9 -12.94 4.44 -4.36
C GLY A 9 -14.28 4.29 -3.66
N ARG A 10 -15.23 5.18 -3.93
CA ARG A 10 -16.58 5.14 -3.37
C ARG A 10 -17.60 5.38 -4.47
N SER A 11 -18.68 4.62 -4.42
CA SER A 11 -19.85 4.85 -5.25
C SER A 11 -21.12 4.61 -4.44
N GLN A 12 -22.17 5.28 -4.85
CA GLN A 12 -23.50 5.12 -4.29
C GLN A 12 -24.52 5.25 -5.43
N ASP A 13 -25.48 4.34 -5.45
CA ASP A 13 -26.59 4.41 -6.40
C ASP A 13 -27.81 3.66 -5.86
N THR A 14 -28.96 3.89 -6.49
CA THR A 14 -30.22 3.19 -6.18
C THR A 14 -30.68 2.43 -7.41
N LEU A 15 -30.56 1.12 -7.38
CA LEU A 15 -30.84 0.23 -8.49
C LEU A 15 -31.69 -0.95 -8.02
N ASN A 16 -32.65 -1.37 -8.84
CA ASN A 16 -33.49 -2.56 -8.62
C ASN A 16 -34.16 -2.61 -7.24
N GLY A 17 -34.58 -1.44 -6.72
CA GLY A 17 -35.22 -1.32 -5.41
C GLY A 17 -34.26 -1.33 -4.19
N TYR A 18 -32.93 -1.29 -4.43
CA TYR A 18 -31.91 -1.23 -3.39
C TYR A 18 -31.08 0.05 -3.51
N SER A 19 -30.91 0.75 -2.40
CA SER A 19 -29.90 1.82 -2.27
C SER A 19 -28.60 1.16 -1.78
N VAL A 20 -27.55 1.24 -2.60
CA VAL A 20 -26.27 0.58 -2.39
C VAL A 20 -25.16 1.61 -2.27
N VAL A 21 -24.33 1.49 -1.25
CA VAL A 21 -23.06 2.24 -1.11
C VAL A 21 -21.93 1.23 -1.07
N VAL A 22 -20.91 1.44 -1.87
CA VAL A 22 -19.68 0.64 -1.86
C VAL A 22 -18.48 1.55 -1.67
N GLU A 23 -17.63 1.23 -0.71
CA GLU A 23 -16.33 1.86 -0.51
C GLU A 23 -15.24 0.80 -0.58
N ILE A 24 -14.17 1.11 -1.33
CA ILE A 24 -13.00 0.26 -1.49
C ILE A 24 -11.79 1.06 -1.01
N LYS A 25 -11.01 0.49 -0.10
CA LYS A 25 -9.74 1.05 0.39
C LYS A 25 -8.65 0.02 0.24
N SER A 26 -7.43 0.46 -0.05
CA SER A 26 -6.27 -0.43 0.04
C SER A 26 -5.09 0.24 0.72
N VAL A 27 -4.28 -0.60 1.35
CA VAL A 27 -2.97 -0.25 1.89
C VAL A 27 -1.91 -1.21 1.36
N ASN A 28 -0.64 -0.80 1.44
CA ASN A 28 0.46 -1.63 1.01
C ASN A 28 0.45 -2.98 1.73
N HIS A 29 0.45 -4.07 0.95
CA HIS A 29 0.61 -5.42 1.45
C HIS A 29 1.28 -6.30 0.38
N ARG A 30 2.05 -7.29 0.84
CA ARG A 30 2.84 -8.16 -0.05
C ARG A 30 1.99 -9.01 -1.02
N PHE A 31 0.83 -9.43 -0.57
CA PHE A 31 -0.12 -10.27 -1.31
C PHE A 31 -1.46 -9.58 -1.43
N PHE A 32 -2.35 -10.08 -2.28
CA PHE A 32 -3.75 -9.68 -2.26
C PHE A 32 -4.41 -10.25 -1.00
N GLU A 33 -4.76 -9.38 -0.07
CA GLU A 33 -5.55 -9.69 1.11
C GLU A 33 -6.88 -8.96 1.00
N TYR A 34 -7.98 -9.68 1.15
CA TYR A 34 -9.33 -9.14 1.03
C TYR A 34 -10.04 -9.23 2.37
N SER A 35 -10.67 -8.15 2.76
CA SER A 35 -11.57 -8.07 3.92
C SER A 35 -12.80 -7.28 3.53
N SER A 36 -13.97 -7.73 3.98
CA SER A 36 -15.22 -7.03 3.71
C SER A 36 -16.03 -6.77 4.97
N ARG A 37 -16.85 -5.73 4.91
CA ARG A 37 -17.92 -5.46 5.88
C ARG A 37 -19.22 -5.35 5.14
N ILE A 38 -20.02 -6.43 5.22
CA ILE A 38 -21.29 -6.59 4.55
C ILE A 38 -22.39 -6.70 5.61
N PRO A 39 -23.58 -6.08 5.40
CA PRO A 39 -24.70 -6.21 6.35
C PRO A 39 -25.16 -7.65 6.49
N ARG A 40 -25.68 -7.99 7.67
CA ARG A 40 -26.26 -9.33 7.93
C ARG A 40 -27.37 -9.64 6.93
N GLY A 41 -27.39 -10.86 6.42
CA GLY A 41 -28.34 -11.32 5.39
C GLY A 41 -27.80 -11.23 3.95
N TYR A 42 -26.68 -10.51 3.70
CA TYR A 42 -26.08 -10.39 2.37
C TYR A 42 -24.70 -11.06 2.26
N GLY A 43 -24.39 -12.01 3.13
CA GLY A 43 -23.08 -12.68 3.19
C GLY A 43 -22.65 -13.36 1.89
N PHE A 44 -23.59 -13.80 1.06
CA PHE A 44 -23.34 -14.39 -0.27
C PHE A 44 -22.61 -13.45 -1.23
N LEU A 45 -22.63 -12.12 -0.98
CA LEU A 45 -21.93 -11.13 -1.79
C LEU A 45 -20.40 -11.21 -1.60
N ASP A 46 -19.93 -11.76 -0.49
CA ASP A 46 -18.50 -11.75 -0.14
C ASP A 46 -17.64 -12.42 -1.21
N ASP A 47 -17.96 -13.63 -1.55
CA ASP A 47 -17.24 -14.39 -2.58
C ASP A 47 -17.39 -13.77 -3.97
N LYS A 48 -18.61 -13.33 -4.33
CA LYS A 48 -18.87 -12.68 -5.63
C LYS A 48 -18.03 -11.40 -5.78
N MET A 49 -17.95 -10.56 -4.76
CA MET A 49 -17.16 -9.33 -4.76
C MET A 49 -15.67 -9.60 -4.75
N LYS A 50 -15.19 -10.55 -3.95
CA LYS A 50 -13.79 -10.95 -3.91
C LYS A 50 -13.28 -11.37 -5.29
N LEU A 51 -14.00 -12.27 -5.95
CA LEU A 51 -13.67 -12.72 -7.31
C LEU A 51 -13.68 -11.57 -8.32
N TYR A 52 -14.64 -10.66 -8.21
CA TYR A 52 -14.74 -9.49 -9.08
C TYR A 52 -13.55 -8.53 -8.93
N LEU A 53 -13.11 -8.29 -7.70
CA LEU A 53 -11.99 -7.39 -7.40
C LEU A 53 -10.64 -8.00 -7.81
N GLN A 54 -10.46 -9.31 -7.65
CA GLN A 54 -9.22 -10.02 -8.03
C GLN A 54 -8.90 -9.93 -9.53
N GLN A 55 -9.88 -9.68 -10.38
CA GLN A 55 -9.66 -9.49 -11.81
C GLN A 55 -8.87 -8.21 -12.13
N ARG A 56 -8.88 -7.21 -11.24
CA ARG A 56 -8.26 -5.90 -11.47
C ARG A 56 -7.25 -5.47 -10.42
N ILE A 57 -7.20 -6.17 -9.28
CA ILE A 57 -6.28 -5.88 -8.17
C ILE A 57 -5.45 -7.13 -7.92
N SER A 58 -4.15 -7.04 -8.17
CA SER A 58 -3.21 -8.16 -8.02
C SER A 58 -2.51 -8.18 -6.66
N ARG A 59 -2.40 -7.02 -5.99
CA ARG A 59 -1.67 -6.87 -4.73
C ARG A 59 -2.29 -5.78 -3.84
N GLY A 60 -2.02 -5.88 -2.52
CA GLY A 60 -2.48 -4.95 -1.50
C GLY A 60 -3.50 -5.57 -0.56
N LYS A 61 -3.63 -5.00 0.64
CA LYS A 61 -4.72 -5.31 1.55
C LYS A 61 -5.90 -4.42 1.20
N VAL A 62 -6.99 -5.05 0.72
CA VAL A 62 -8.18 -4.39 0.21
C VAL A 62 -9.31 -4.57 1.22
N ASP A 63 -9.79 -3.48 1.79
CA ASP A 63 -10.95 -3.43 2.65
C ASP A 63 -12.15 -2.89 1.88
N VAL A 64 -13.24 -3.65 1.86
CA VAL A 64 -14.48 -3.29 1.17
C VAL A 64 -15.58 -3.09 2.18
N PHE A 65 -16.24 -1.95 2.14
CA PHE A 65 -17.40 -1.65 2.95
C PHE A 65 -18.62 -1.51 2.07
N VAL A 66 -19.68 -2.24 2.41
CA VAL A 66 -20.94 -2.23 1.67
C VAL A 66 -22.10 -1.91 2.60
N GLN A 67 -22.92 -0.96 2.19
CA GLN A 67 -24.24 -0.70 2.80
C GLN A 67 -25.31 -0.98 1.76
N ILE A 68 -26.35 -1.68 2.18
CA ILE A 68 -27.49 -2.01 1.33
C ILE A 68 -28.77 -1.72 2.13
N HIS A 69 -29.65 -0.94 1.56
CA HIS A 69 -30.97 -0.64 2.10
C HIS A 69 -32.01 -0.89 1.01
N ALA A 70 -33.01 -1.73 1.29
CA ALA A 70 -34.16 -1.84 0.41
C ALA A 70 -34.96 -0.51 0.50
N VAL A 71 -35.22 0.10 -0.65
CA VAL A 71 -35.96 1.37 -0.76
C VAL A 71 -37.46 1.13 -0.53
N GLU A 72 -37.95 0.04 -1.05
CA GLU A 72 -39.29 -0.47 -0.74
C GLU A 72 -39.11 -1.59 0.26
N THR A 73 -39.82 -1.54 1.39
CA THR A 73 -39.87 -2.62 2.36
C THR A 73 -40.38 -3.87 1.61
N ALA A 74 -39.48 -4.73 1.15
CA ALA A 74 -39.79 -6.06 0.72
C ALA A 74 -40.63 -6.63 1.87
N GLY A 75 -41.91 -6.90 1.60
CA GLY A 75 -42.95 -7.05 2.60
C GLY A 75 -42.52 -7.92 3.77
N SER A 76 -42.39 -7.33 4.92
CA SER A 76 -42.27 -8.09 6.15
C SER A 76 -43.61 -8.81 6.34
N GLU A 77 -43.60 -10.10 6.24
CA GLU A 77 -44.79 -10.95 6.47
C GLU A 77 -44.83 -11.28 7.97
N VAL A 78 -45.98 -10.98 8.56
CA VAL A 78 -46.25 -11.43 9.93
C VAL A 78 -46.87 -12.83 9.85
N VAL A 79 -46.06 -13.79 10.26
CA VAL A 79 -46.48 -15.22 10.25
C VAL A 79 -46.97 -15.61 11.65
N VAL A 80 -48.12 -16.25 11.71
CA VAL A 80 -48.68 -16.80 12.94
C VAL A 80 -48.22 -18.25 13.09
N ASP A 81 -47.59 -18.60 14.21
CA ASP A 81 -47.40 -20.01 14.58
C ASP A 81 -48.67 -20.55 15.20
N HIS A 82 -49.49 -21.21 14.36
CA HIS A 82 -50.76 -21.77 14.77
C HIS A 82 -50.60 -22.90 15.80
N GLY A 83 -49.51 -23.69 15.72
CA GLY A 83 -49.28 -24.79 16.67
C GLY A 83 -48.97 -24.25 18.07
N LEU A 84 -48.11 -23.21 18.13
CA LEU A 84 -47.78 -22.56 19.40
C LEU A 84 -48.98 -21.80 19.97
N ALA A 85 -49.75 -21.09 19.13
CA ALA A 85 -50.97 -20.39 19.51
C ALA A 85 -52.02 -21.36 20.12
N GLU A 86 -52.24 -22.51 19.52
CA GLU A 86 -53.14 -23.54 20.04
C GLU A 86 -52.63 -24.13 21.37
N GLY A 87 -51.32 -24.34 21.51
CA GLY A 87 -50.69 -24.78 22.75
C GLY A 87 -50.95 -23.81 23.90
N TYR A 88 -50.77 -22.49 23.67
CA TYR A 88 -51.09 -21.46 24.68
C TYR A 88 -52.57 -21.39 25.03
N LEU A 89 -53.47 -21.50 24.03
CA LEU A 89 -54.91 -21.52 24.25
C LEU A 89 -55.34 -22.70 25.14
N ASN A 90 -54.83 -23.88 24.87
CA ASN A 90 -55.14 -25.07 25.64
C ASN A 90 -54.62 -25.00 27.07
N ALA A 91 -53.40 -24.47 27.26
CA ALA A 91 -52.82 -24.26 28.59
C ALA A 91 -53.61 -23.23 29.41
N LEU A 92 -54.03 -22.11 28.79
CA LEU A 92 -54.85 -21.10 29.46
C LEU A 92 -56.22 -21.61 29.87
N LYS A 93 -56.90 -22.36 29.03
CA LYS A 93 -58.16 -23.02 29.37
C LYS A 93 -58.01 -23.96 30.56
N ALA A 94 -56.96 -24.81 30.53
CA ALA A 94 -56.70 -25.71 31.66
C ALA A 94 -56.43 -25.00 32.96
N LEU A 95 -55.72 -23.84 32.92
CA LEU A 95 -55.53 -22.98 34.11
C LEU A 95 -56.84 -22.34 34.60
N SER A 96 -57.65 -21.81 33.68
CA SER A 96 -58.94 -21.22 34.00
C SER A 96 -59.87 -22.22 34.67
N GLU A 97 -60.00 -23.42 34.11
CA GLU A 97 -60.84 -24.48 34.70
C GLU A 97 -60.31 -25.00 36.05
N ARG A 98 -58.98 -25.15 36.20
CA ARG A 98 -58.40 -25.67 37.45
C ARG A 98 -58.47 -24.77 38.63
N TYR A 99 -58.36 -23.45 38.38
CA TYR A 99 -58.24 -22.44 39.45
C TYR A 99 -59.41 -21.51 39.50
N ASP A 100 -60.51 -21.78 38.79
CA ASP A 100 -61.69 -20.96 38.70
C ASP A 100 -61.40 -19.48 38.34
N LEU A 101 -60.53 -19.31 37.34
CA LEU A 101 -60.15 -18.02 36.83
C LEU A 101 -61.04 -17.57 35.68
N ARG A 102 -61.18 -16.28 35.50
CA ARG A 102 -61.89 -15.71 34.36
C ARG A 102 -61.11 -15.94 33.09
N ASP A 103 -61.77 -16.54 32.09
CA ASP A 103 -61.19 -16.69 30.72
C ASP A 103 -61.40 -15.35 29.99
N ASP A 104 -60.30 -14.60 29.82
CA ASP A 104 -60.29 -13.31 29.13
C ASP A 104 -59.30 -13.31 27.95
N VAL A 105 -59.03 -14.50 27.41
CA VAL A 105 -58.11 -14.67 26.26
C VAL A 105 -58.67 -13.98 25.03
N SER A 106 -57.93 -13.01 24.53
CA SER A 106 -58.22 -12.29 23.30
C SER A 106 -57.08 -12.47 22.29
N ALA A 107 -57.33 -12.15 21.02
CA ALA A 107 -56.28 -12.14 20.00
C ALA A 107 -55.09 -11.23 20.39
N THR A 108 -55.39 -10.11 21.06
CA THR A 108 -54.34 -9.19 21.55
C THR A 108 -53.51 -9.79 22.68
N VAL A 109 -54.10 -10.61 23.55
CA VAL A 109 -53.36 -11.35 24.57
C VAL A 109 -52.52 -12.42 23.97
N LEU A 110 -53.10 -13.23 23.05
CA LEU A 110 -52.40 -14.30 22.38
C LEU A 110 -51.21 -13.82 21.54
N SER A 111 -51.37 -12.65 20.89
CA SER A 111 -50.27 -12.06 20.07
C SER A 111 -49.07 -11.54 20.89
N ARG A 112 -49.19 -11.41 22.21
CA ARG A 112 -48.14 -10.97 23.13
C ARG A 112 -47.27 -12.15 23.63
N TYR A 113 -47.74 -13.37 23.48
CA TYR A 113 -46.93 -14.53 23.87
C TYR A 113 -45.73 -14.68 22.91
N PRO A 114 -44.56 -15.04 23.45
CA PRO A 114 -43.34 -15.19 22.63
C PRO A 114 -43.61 -16.16 21.47
N ASP A 115 -43.08 -15.82 20.31
CA ASP A 115 -43.01 -16.62 19.09
C ASP A 115 -44.36 -16.99 18.44
N VAL A 116 -45.51 -16.56 19.00
CA VAL A 116 -46.84 -16.72 18.37
C VAL A 116 -46.93 -15.88 17.09
N LEU A 117 -46.40 -14.66 17.10
CA LEU A 117 -46.26 -13.82 15.93
C LEU A 117 -44.77 -13.61 15.63
N THR A 118 -44.34 -14.07 14.47
CA THR A 118 -42.99 -13.86 13.99
C THR A 118 -43.01 -12.97 12.75
N VAL A 119 -42.12 -11.96 12.70
CA VAL A 119 -41.92 -11.16 11.50
C VAL A 119 -40.87 -11.84 10.66
N ARG A 120 -41.28 -12.42 9.54
CA ARG A 120 -40.34 -12.97 8.53
C ARG A 120 -40.05 -11.88 7.51
N GLN A 121 -38.79 -11.62 7.27
CA GLN A 121 -38.37 -10.88 6.10
C GLN A 121 -38.51 -11.78 4.88
N ALA A 122 -39.01 -11.25 3.77
CA ALA A 122 -39.05 -11.99 2.50
C ALA A 122 -37.64 -12.52 2.17
N GLU A 123 -37.62 -13.71 1.59
CA GLU A 123 -36.34 -14.29 1.11
C GLU A 123 -35.68 -13.31 0.14
N VAL A 124 -34.39 -13.05 0.39
CA VAL A 124 -33.61 -12.12 -0.43
C VAL A 124 -33.28 -12.83 -1.74
N ASP A 125 -33.72 -12.27 -2.85
CA ASP A 125 -33.29 -12.74 -4.18
C ASP A 125 -31.82 -12.30 -4.39
N GLU A 126 -30.91 -13.28 -4.27
CA GLU A 126 -29.46 -13.04 -4.36
C GLU A 126 -29.04 -12.46 -5.71
N ASP A 127 -29.67 -12.89 -6.80
CA ASP A 127 -29.33 -12.43 -8.16
C ASP A 127 -29.84 -11.02 -8.39
N LEU A 128 -31.02 -10.67 -7.87
CA LEU A 128 -31.52 -9.29 -7.91
C LEU A 128 -30.63 -8.35 -7.12
N VAL A 129 -30.22 -8.72 -5.90
CA VAL A 129 -29.29 -7.91 -5.09
C VAL A 129 -27.93 -7.79 -5.77
N TRP A 130 -27.38 -8.88 -6.32
CA TRP A 130 -26.12 -8.82 -7.05
C TRP A 130 -26.20 -7.88 -8.26
N SER A 131 -27.32 -7.92 -9.00
CA SER A 131 -27.55 -7.02 -10.13
C SER A 131 -27.60 -5.53 -9.74
N ALA A 132 -28.00 -5.22 -8.50
CA ALA A 132 -27.94 -3.87 -7.94
C ALA A 132 -26.54 -3.48 -7.44
N VAL A 133 -25.81 -4.42 -6.81
CA VAL A 133 -24.49 -4.17 -6.20
C VAL A 133 -23.38 -4.09 -7.25
N GLN A 134 -23.38 -4.97 -8.24
CA GLN A 134 -22.29 -5.09 -9.22
C GLN A 134 -21.99 -3.79 -9.99
N PRO A 135 -22.97 -3.02 -10.51
CA PRO A 135 -22.70 -1.76 -11.18
C PRO A 135 -22.07 -0.72 -10.24
N VAL A 136 -22.56 -0.64 -9.00
CA VAL A 136 -22.02 0.29 -7.99
C VAL A 136 -20.59 -0.10 -7.60
N LEU A 137 -20.32 -1.38 -7.41
CA LEU A 137 -18.99 -1.93 -7.16
C LEU A 137 -18.04 -1.61 -8.32
N ASN A 138 -18.51 -1.74 -9.57
CA ASN A 138 -17.69 -1.43 -10.75
C ASN A 138 -17.28 0.05 -10.81
N VAL A 139 -18.19 0.97 -10.50
CA VAL A 139 -17.89 2.42 -10.45
C VAL A 139 -16.92 2.73 -9.32
N ALA A 140 -17.12 2.15 -8.13
CA ALA A 140 -16.20 2.30 -7.01
C ALA A 140 -14.80 1.77 -7.36
N LEU A 141 -14.72 0.59 -8.00
CA LEU A 141 -13.47 -0.01 -8.46
C LEU A 141 -12.76 0.83 -9.53
N THR A 142 -13.51 1.41 -10.45
CA THR A 142 -12.94 2.31 -11.48
C THR A 142 -12.30 3.53 -10.83
N ARG A 143 -12.99 4.22 -9.93
CA ARG A 143 -12.44 5.36 -9.17
C ARG A 143 -11.22 4.99 -8.32
N PHE A 144 -11.26 3.81 -7.71
CA PHE A 144 -10.14 3.26 -6.96
C PHE A 144 -8.90 3.05 -7.83
N VAL A 145 -9.06 2.46 -9.02
CA VAL A 145 -7.96 2.23 -9.97
C VAL A 145 -7.43 3.56 -10.51
N GLU A 146 -8.29 4.51 -10.86
CA GLU A 146 -7.90 5.85 -11.32
C GLU A 146 -7.08 6.59 -10.26
N MET A 147 -7.52 6.56 -8.99
CA MET A 147 -6.75 7.16 -7.89
C MET A 147 -5.35 6.55 -7.77
N ARG A 148 -5.24 5.22 -7.82
CA ARG A 148 -3.95 4.52 -7.78
C ARG A 148 -3.03 4.88 -8.95
N GLN A 149 -3.60 5.11 -10.14
CA GLN A 149 -2.84 5.54 -11.32
C GLN A 149 -2.32 6.96 -11.16
N ILE A 150 -3.16 7.89 -10.69
CA ILE A 150 -2.78 9.29 -10.45
C ILE A 150 -1.69 9.37 -9.38
N GLU A 151 -1.85 8.65 -8.27
CA GLU A 151 -0.87 8.61 -7.20
C GLU A 151 0.44 7.95 -7.65
N GLY A 152 0.36 6.83 -8.37
CA GLY A 152 1.53 6.15 -8.94
C GLY A 152 2.31 7.04 -9.91
N ALA A 153 1.62 7.84 -10.74
CA ALA A 153 2.28 8.80 -11.61
C ALA A 153 3.05 9.89 -10.84
N ARG A 154 2.47 10.41 -9.73
CA ARG A 154 3.15 11.38 -8.86
C ARG A 154 4.36 10.78 -8.16
N MET A 155 4.23 9.54 -7.65
CA MET A 155 5.35 8.81 -7.04
C MET A 155 6.50 8.61 -8.03
N ARG A 156 6.17 8.21 -9.26
CA ARG A 156 7.14 8.06 -10.34
C ARG A 156 7.90 9.37 -10.60
N GLU A 157 7.19 10.48 -10.70
CA GLU A 157 7.78 11.81 -10.94
C GLU A 157 8.70 12.23 -9.78
N ASP A 158 8.28 12.02 -8.54
CA ASP A 158 9.10 12.29 -7.35
C ASP A 158 10.39 11.45 -7.34
N VAL A 159 10.30 10.14 -7.62
CA VAL A 159 11.48 9.25 -7.70
C VAL A 159 12.44 9.70 -8.80
N LEU A 160 11.95 10.05 -9.98
CA LEU A 160 12.78 10.53 -11.10
C LEU A 160 13.48 11.86 -10.77
N SER A 161 12.79 12.79 -10.11
CA SER A 161 13.37 14.06 -9.66
C SER A 161 14.50 13.84 -8.65
N ARG A 162 14.31 12.91 -7.70
CA ARG A 162 15.37 12.56 -6.73
C ARG A 162 16.54 11.83 -7.37
N ALA A 163 16.27 10.94 -8.34
CA ALA A 163 17.32 10.28 -9.10
C ALA A 163 18.19 11.29 -9.86
N ALA A 164 17.59 12.35 -10.43
CA ALA A 164 18.32 13.43 -11.06
C ALA A 164 19.20 14.20 -10.04
N THR A 165 18.65 14.50 -8.85
CA THR A 165 19.41 15.14 -7.75
C THR A 165 20.62 14.31 -7.33
N ILE A 166 20.45 12.97 -7.24
CA ILE A 166 21.58 12.07 -6.93
C ILE A 166 22.61 12.12 -8.06
N ARG A 167 22.20 12.10 -9.33
CA ARG A 167 23.09 12.18 -10.49
C ARG A 167 23.94 13.46 -10.49
N ASP A 168 23.32 14.60 -10.18
CA ASP A 168 24.02 15.88 -10.05
C ASP A 168 25.05 15.84 -8.91
N ALA A 169 24.67 15.27 -7.75
CA ALA A 169 25.58 15.11 -6.63
C ALA A 169 26.77 14.18 -6.94
N VAL A 170 26.53 13.08 -7.67
CA VAL A 170 27.59 12.17 -8.14
C VAL A 170 28.54 12.86 -9.09
N ALA A 171 28.07 13.70 -10.00
CA ALA A 171 28.93 14.49 -10.90
C ALA A 171 29.85 15.43 -10.13
N VAL A 172 29.40 16.00 -9.00
CA VAL A 172 30.27 16.82 -8.13
C VAL A 172 31.36 15.95 -7.48
N VAL A 173 30.99 14.73 -6.99
CA VAL A 173 31.96 13.77 -6.43
C VAL A 173 33.03 13.40 -7.46
N GLU A 174 32.64 13.08 -8.69
CA GLU A 174 33.55 12.74 -9.78
C GLU A 174 34.56 13.86 -10.07
N LYS A 175 34.08 15.11 -10.09
CA LYS A 175 34.92 16.28 -10.35
C LYS A 175 35.88 16.58 -9.20
N GLN A 176 35.46 16.44 -7.95
CA GLN A 176 36.27 16.80 -6.77
C GLN A 176 37.23 15.68 -6.33
N SER A 177 36.96 14.42 -6.62
CA SER A 177 37.83 13.31 -6.19
C SER A 177 39.29 13.45 -6.62
N PRO A 178 39.65 13.84 -7.86
CA PRO A 178 41.05 14.06 -8.26
C PRO A 178 41.74 15.21 -7.51
N GLU A 179 40.97 16.25 -7.16
CA GLU A 179 41.48 17.41 -6.41
C GLU A 179 41.84 17.03 -4.97
N THR A 180 41.04 16.17 -4.34
CA THR A 180 41.27 15.59 -3.02
C THR A 180 42.58 14.80 -2.98
N VAL A 181 42.87 14.02 -4.04
CA VAL A 181 44.13 13.27 -4.18
C VAL A 181 45.33 14.23 -4.22
N ARG A 182 45.27 15.29 -5.04
CA ARG A 182 46.32 16.27 -5.15
C ARG A 182 46.58 17.00 -3.82
N ALA A 183 45.52 17.47 -3.17
CA ALA A 183 45.64 18.16 -1.88
C ALA A 183 46.22 17.28 -0.77
N HIS A 184 45.91 15.97 -0.80
CA HIS A 184 46.49 15.00 0.11
C HIS A 184 48.00 14.81 -0.14
N MET A 185 48.39 14.66 -1.41
CA MET A 185 49.79 14.55 -1.77
C MET A 185 50.62 15.75 -1.31
N GLU A 186 50.14 16.96 -1.55
CA GLU A 186 50.81 18.20 -1.11
C GLU A 186 50.98 18.24 0.42
N LYS A 187 49.98 17.81 1.18
CA LYS A 187 50.08 17.71 2.65
C LYS A 187 51.09 16.65 3.09
N VAL A 188 51.10 15.48 2.46
CA VAL A 188 52.06 14.40 2.78
C VAL A 188 53.45 14.84 2.45
N GLU A 189 53.69 15.45 1.29
CA GLU A 189 55.00 15.99 0.90
C GLU A 189 55.49 17.03 1.88
N THR A 190 54.65 18.00 2.24
CA THR A 190 55.01 19.05 3.21
C THR A 190 55.38 18.44 4.56
N ARG A 191 54.57 17.45 5.03
CA ARG A 191 54.83 16.81 6.32
C ARG A 191 56.08 15.97 6.33
N ILE A 192 56.41 15.29 5.23
CA ILE A 192 57.65 14.53 5.08
C ILE A 192 58.85 15.49 5.08
N ARG A 193 58.80 16.62 4.37
CA ARG A 193 59.87 17.63 4.37
C ARG A 193 60.12 18.21 5.76
N GLU A 194 59.05 18.51 6.52
CA GLU A 194 59.17 18.98 7.92
C GLU A 194 59.84 17.95 8.84
N LEU A 195 59.56 16.67 8.66
CA LEU A 195 60.11 15.58 9.51
C LEU A 195 61.55 15.20 9.16
N LEU A 196 61.98 15.43 7.92
CA LEU A 196 63.31 15.04 7.43
C LEU A 196 64.36 16.09 7.71
N ASP A 197 64.02 17.31 8.14
CA ASP A 197 64.91 18.41 8.54
C ASP A 197 66.19 18.54 7.65
N GLY A 198 65.95 18.60 6.32
CA GLY A 198 67.02 18.78 5.33
C GLY A 198 67.59 17.51 4.71
N VAL A 199 67.10 16.33 5.06
CA VAL A 199 67.43 15.09 4.37
C VAL A 199 66.68 15.02 3.03
N PRO A 200 67.31 14.61 1.92
CA PRO A 200 66.66 14.49 0.62
C PRO A 200 65.46 13.52 0.69
N VAL A 201 64.30 13.95 0.16
CA VAL A 201 63.11 13.12 0.02
C VAL A 201 63.36 12.13 -1.13
N ASP A 202 63.04 10.86 -0.89
CA ASP A 202 63.00 9.84 -1.94
C ASP A 202 61.70 10.01 -2.76
N GLU A 203 61.84 10.70 -3.92
CA GLU A 203 60.70 10.98 -4.81
C GLU A 203 60.00 9.72 -5.31
N ALA A 204 60.75 8.62 -5.53
CA ALA A 204 60.14 7.36 -6.00
C ALA A 204 59.22 6.76 -4.93
N ARG A 205 59.60 6.90 -3.66
CA ARG A 205 58.80 6.43 -2.52
C ARG A 205 57.57 7.28 -2.29
N LEU A 206 57.69 8.62 -2.49
CA LEU A 206 56.55 9.56 -2.41
C LEU A 206 55.52 9.28 -3.53
N LEU A 207 55.99 9.05 -4.76
CA LEU A 207 55.15 8.72 -5.89
C LEU A 207 54.42 7.38 -5.68
N ASN A 208 55.08 6.38 -5.10
CA ASN A 208 54.47 5.10 -4.82
C ASN A 208 53.35 5.21 -3.75
N GLU A 209 53.59 5.97 -2.68
CA GLU A 209 52.60 6.26 -1.66
C GLU A 209 51.39 7.02 -2.21
N ALA A 210 51.64 7.98 -3.09
CA ALA A 210 50.63 8.70 -3.82
C ALA A 210 49.77 7.83 -4.71
N ALA A 211 50.36 6.90 -5.43
CA ALA A 211 49.66 5.95 -6.29
C ALA A 211 48.75 5.01 -5.45
N VAL A 212 49.28 4.49 -4.34
CA VAL A 212 48.53 3.67 -3.38
C VAL A 212 47.33 4.46 -2.78
N PHE A 213 47.56 5.73 -2.43
CA PHE A 213 46.46 6.56 -1.91
C PHE A 213 45.43 6.86 -2.99
N ALA A 214 45.86 7.22 -4.20
CA ALA A 214 44.99 7.52 -5.33
C ALA A 214 44.07 6.32 -5.66
N ASP A 215 44.63 5.12 -5.67
CA ASP A 215 43.87 3.87 -5.88
C ASP A 215 42.87 3.63 -4.75
N LYS A 216 43.28 3.88 -3.50
CA LYS A 216 42.41 3.71 -2.32
C LYS A 216 41.19 4.64 -2.30
N VAL A 217 41.31 5.87 -2.83
CA VAL A 217 40.24 6.86 -2.85
C VAL A 217 39.57 7.00 -4.22
N ALA A 218 39.95 6.16 -5.19
CA ALA A 218 39.32 6.15 -6.50
C ALA A 218 37.84 5.73 -6.38
N VAL A 219 36.95 6.58 -6.87
CA VAL A 219 35.49 6.37 -6.85
C VAL A 219 34.88 6.19 -8.24
N ALA A 220 35.72 6.18 -9.28
CA ALA A 220 35.26 6.18 -10.68
C ALA A 220 34.41 4.95 -11.03
N GLU A 221 34.74 3.77 -10.51
CA GLU A 221 33.99 2.55 -10.75
C GLU A 221 32.60 2.61 -10.10
N GLU A 222 32.53 3.06 -8.84
CA GLU A 222 31.29 3.18 -8.08
C GLU A 222 30.37 4.22 -8.68
N THR A 223 30.88 5.35 -9.16
CA THR A 223 30.07 6.40 -9.77
C THR A 223 29.49 5.94 -11.12
N VAL A 224 30.26 5.22 -11.94
CA VAL A 224 29.77 4.61 -13.18
C VAL A 224 28.69 3.57 -12.91
N ARG A 225 28.88 2.69 -11.90
CA ARG A 225 27.88 1.69 -11.51
C ARG A 225 26.61 2.35 -10.97
N LEU A 226 26.76 3.37 -10.12
CA LEU A 226 25.64 4.11 -9.55
C LEU A 226 24.80 4.79 -10.63
N ASN A 227 25.44 5.45 -11.60
CA ASN A 227 24.76 6.04 -12.75
C ASN A 227 24.04 4.96 -13.59
N SER A 228 24.65 3.81 -13.83
CA SER A 228 24.01 2.68 -14.52
C SER A 228 22.76 2.17 -13.78
N HIS A 229 22.80 2.08 -12.44
CA HIS A 229 21.64 1.69 -11.64
C HIS A 229 20.53 2.75 -11.66
N LEU A 230 20.88 4.04 -11.70
CA LEU A 230 19.90 5.11 -11.87
C LEU A 230 19.21 5.04 -13.25
N ASP A 231 19.96 4.72 -14.32
CA ASP A 231 19.39 4.53 -15.66
C ASP A 231 18.43 3.35 -15.69
N GLN A 232 18.79 2.23 -15.04
CA GLN A 232 17.92 1.06 -14.92
C GLN A 232 16.66 1.38 -14.08
N LEU A 233 16.79 2.15 -13.02
CA LEU A 233 15.66 2.63 -12.20
C LEU A 233 14.66 3.42 -13.06
N GLU A 234 15.15 4.35 -13.87
CA GLU A 234 14.35 5.15 -14.78
C GLU A 234 13.65 4.29 -15.85
N GLN A 235 14.35 3.31 -16.44
CA GLN A 235 13.78 2.37 -17.41
C GLN A 235 12.65 1.54 -16.79
N LEU A 236 12.84 1.01 -15.58
CA LEU A 236 11.83 0.21 -14.90
C LEU A 236 10.59 1.05 -14.53
N LEU A 237 10.76 2.28 -14.07
CA LEU A 237 9.64 3.19 -13.77
C LEU A 237 8.82 3.57 -15.02
N ASN A 238 9.39 3.41 -16.21
CA ASN A 238 8.74 3.64 -17.50
C ASN A 238 8.15 2.36 -18.12
N SER A 239 8.37 1.20 -17.52
CA SER A 239 7.86 -0.08 -18.02
C SER A 239 6.40 -0.32 -17.60
N ASP A 240 5.73 -1.22 -18.34
CA ASP A 240 4.35 -1.64 -18.03
C ASP A 240 4.31 -2.95 -17.21
N GLU A 241 5.46 -3.46 -16.78
CA GLU A 241 5.56 -4.65 -15.97
C GLU A 241 5.41 -4.35 -14.46
N ALA A 242 5.15 -5.39 -13.67
CA ALA A 242 5.20 -5.32 -12.20
C ALA A 242 6.67 -5.18 -11.74
N VAL A 243 7.06 -3.98 -11.33
CA VAL A 243 8.47 -3.61 -11.12
C VAL A 243 8.93 -3.55 -9.67
N GLY A 244 8.02 -3.58 -8.69
CA GLY A 244 8.32 -3.29 -7.28
C GLY A 244 9.54 -4.04 -6.73
N ARG A 245 9.68 -5.37 -6.97
CA ARG A 245 10.85 -6.13 -6.49
C ARG A 245 12.15 -5.76 -7.19
N LYS A 246 12.07 -5.44 -8.49
CA LYS A 246 13.25 -5.03 -9.27
C LYS A 246 13.74 -3.67 -8.80
N LEU A 247 12.81 -2.76 -8.51
CA LEU A 247 13.12 -1.44 -7.95
C LEU A 247 13.74 -1.53 -6.56
N ASP A 248 13.19 -2.36 -5.66
CA ASP A 248 13.78 -2.59 -4.32
C ASP A 248 15.25 -3.06 -4.41
N PHE A 249 15.53 -3.99 -5.34
CA PHE A 249 16.90 -4.48 -5.58
C PHE A 249 17.82 -3.34 -6.07
N LEU A 250 17.36 -2.54 -7.04
CA LEU A 250 18.17 -1.43 -7.56
C LEU A 250 18.48 -0.38 -6.49
N VAL A 251 17.52 -0.05 -5.63
CA VAL A 251 17.76 0.89 -4.52
C VAL A 251 18.81 0.34 -3.54
N GLN A 252 18.83 -0.98 -3.30
CA GLN A 252 19.86 -1.60 -2.48
C GLN A 252 21.24 -1.49 -3.13
N GLU A 253 21.36 -1.71 -4.45
CA GLU A 253 22.63 -1.55 -5.17
C GLU A 253 23.07 -0.09 -5.21
N ILE A 254 22.17 0.87 -5.48
CA ILE A 254 22.45 2.31 -5.41
C ILE A 254 23.00 2.70 -4.02
N ASN A 255 22.38 2.20 -2.96
CA ASN A 255 22.83 2.44 -1.58
C ASN A 255 24.21 1.80 -1.31
N ARG A 256 24.46 0.61 -1.84
CA ARG A 256 25.75 -0.08 -1.74
C ARG A 256 26.87 0.71 -2.39
N GLU A 257 26.71 1.16 -3.65
CA GLU A 257 27.69 1.98 -4.34
C GLU A 257 27.93 3.30 -3.59
N THR A 258 26.87 3.94 -3.10
CA THR A 258 26.96 5.16 -2.30
C THR A 258 27.74 4.93 -1.00
N ASN A 259 27.57 3.80 -0.31
CA ASN A 259 28.34 3.44 0.87
C ASN A 259 29.82 3.26 0.55
N THR A 260 30.14 2.64 -0.58
CA THR A 260 31.53 2.45 -1.03
C THR A 260 32.17 3.79 -1.36
N ILE A 261 31.48 4.68 -2.07
CA ILE A 261 31.93 6.07 -2.31
C ILE A 261 32.21 6.75 -0.97
N GLY A 262 31.26 6.67 0.00
CA GLY A 262 31.42 7.31 1.31
C GLY A 262 32.62 6.78 2.10
N SER A 263 32.95 5.49 1.99
CA SER A 263 34.12 4.91 2.67
C SER A 263 35.46 5.32 2.04
N LYS A 264 35.44 5.68 0.76
CA LYS A 264 36.60 6.17 0.00
C LYS A 264 36.81 7.68 0.10
N CYS A 265 35.75 8.43 0.48
CA CYS A 265 35.84 9.89 0.67
C CYS A 265 36.56 10.20 1.96
N SER A 266 37.73 10.88 1.85
CA SER A 266 38.53 11.36 2.99
C SER A 266 38.32 12.86 3.28
N ASP A 267 37.53 13.54 2.46
CA ASP A 267 37.21 14.98 2.60
C ASP A 267 35.83 15.20 3.23
N MET A 268 35.73 16.18 4.12
CA MET A 268 34.49 16.53 4.80
C MET A 268 33.41 17.08 3.84
N SER A 269 33.80 17.79 2.76
CA SER A 269 32.89 18.30 1.75
C SER A 269 32.22 17.15 0.96
N LEU A 270 33.02 16.18 0.52
CA LEU A 270 32.54 14.98 -0.16
C LEU A 270 31.67 14.10 0.75
N THR A 271 32.06 14.00 2.03
CA THR A 271 31.26 13.27 3.02
C THR A 271 29.85 13.86 3.19
N ARG A 272 29.69 15.18 3.17
CA ARG A 272 28.36 15.82 3.20
C ARG A 272 27.54 15.47 1.99
N ILE A 273 28.12 15.52 0.79
CA ILE A 273 27.43 15.15 -0.46
C ILE A 273 26.94 13.69 -0.40
N VAL A 274 27.76 12.78 0.12
CA VAL A 274 27.37 11.38 0.30
C VAL A 274 26.20 11.23 1.30
N VAL A 275 26.19 12.03 2.37
CA VAL A 275 25.05 12.04 3.32
C VAL A 275 23.78 12.53 2.64
N ASP A 276 23.86 13.56 1.80
CA ASP A 276 22.71 14.09 1.05
C ASP A 276 22.22 13.06 0.03
N ILE A 277 23.11 12.37 -0.68
CA ILE A 277 22.75 11.26 -1.58
C ILE A 277 22.00 10.16 -0.81
N LYS A 278 22.49 9.76 0.37
CA LYS A 278 21.81 8.74 1.20
C LYS A 278 20.43 9.17 1.64
N ALA A 279 20.26 10.44 1.97
CA ALA A 279 18.93 10.97 2.33
C ALA A 279 17.95 10.90 1.15
N GLU A 280 18.39 11.20 -0.07
CA GLU A 280 17.55 11.06 -1.26
C GLU A 280 17.25 9.59 -1.60
N ILE A 281 18.22 8.68 -1.42
CA ILE A 281 18.01 7.23 -1.61
C ILE A 281 16.94 6.69 -0.64
N GLU A 282 16.96 7.10 0.63
CA GLU A 282 15.95 6.65 1.59
C GLU A 282 14.55 7.17 1.22
N LYS A 283 14.41 8.41 0.76
CA LYS A 283 13.15 8.93 0.26
C LYS A 283 12.65 8.16 -0.98
N ILE A 284 13.55 7.82 -1.91
CA ILE A 284 13.22 6.95 -3.06
C ILE A 284 12.72 5.59 -2.57
N ARG A 285 13.39 4.99 -1.60
CA ARG A 285 13.03 3.69 -1.03
C ARG A 285 11.63 3.70 -0.42
N GLU A 286 11.27 4.74 0.33
CA GLU A 286 9.92 4.90 0.90
C GLU A 286 8.85 4.97 -0.19
N GLN A 287 9.10 5.68 -1.28
CA GLN A 287 8.17 5.75 -2.41
C GLN A 287 8.02 4.40 -3.12
N ILE A 288 9.13 3.72 -3.41
CA ILE A 288 9.14 2.45 -4.13
C ILE A 288 8.40 1.34 -3.36
N GLN A 289 8.44 1.36 -2.03
CA GLN A 289 7.68 0.41 -1.20
C GLN A 289 6.16 0.47 -1.44
N ASN A 290 5.65 1.59 -1.94
CA ASN A 290 4.23 1.78 -2.23
C ASN A 290 3.89 1.66 -3.73
N ILE A 291 4.84 1.26 -4.57
CA ILE A 291 4.69 1.07 -6.02
C ILE A 291 4.41 -0.39 -6.37
N GLU A 292 3.42 -0.58 -7.27
CA GLU A 292 3.08 -1.85 -7.91
C GLU A 292 3.34 -1.78 -9.42
#